data_a976f27e7b350226d2a813ab6b83a82e
#
_entry.id   a976f27e7b350226d2a813ab6b83a82e
#
_cell.length_a   1.000
_cell.length_b   1.000
_cell.length_c   1.000
_cell.angle_alpha   90.00
_cell.angle_beta   90.00
_cell.angle_gamma   90.00
#
_symmetry.space_group_name_H-M   'P 1'
#
loop_
_entity.id
_entity.type
_entity.pdbx_description
1 polymer ?
#
loop_
_entity_poly.entity_id
_entity_poly.type
_entity_poly.pdbx_seq_one_letter_code
_entity_poly.pdbx_strand_id
1 'polypeptide(L)'
;MFNYRFIHSCRQRTYYPWLIWGLAASAFFIEYFARVAPSVMIDSLMHDFKVHALALGGLSAFFYYTYVGMQIPVGILVDRFSLRWLLTSMIFLCGVSCLIFATTTHLEIAALARLMMGFAAAFAFVSALKVAALWFPAKKFGLLAGLTQALGMLGAAFGQMPMAYLVIHWGWRAALSFIAGLMILLSVLVALVVRDPILPVIPAKNKKTHFLWSGLVRVLRNSQSWWNALLAGLLFAPTAALAELWGVKFFRQAYGLSNEVAAMGISLIFIGWAVGGPLMGWISDKIQRRKPILILSAGLSLVWAGLVILLPNLNLGIVFSLLFLYGFSNTGVAIAYAVASEINPQSTAGTSVAFSNMASVIIGAGFQPLIGWLLQKNWDGTTIQGLPYYSNHDFRSALLILLLSLLLALFVACGIKETYCRRVQESRESS
;
A
#
# COMPACT_ATOMS: atom_id res chain seq x y z
N MET A 1 -36.38 -10.24 20.03
CA MET A 1 -37.09 -11.00 18.97
C MET A 1 -37.11 -10.28 17.61
N PHE A 2 -37.13 -8.96 17.55
CA PHE A 2 -37.18 -8.17 16.31
C PHE A 2 -35.88 -8.30 15.43
N ASN A 3 -34.74 -8.55 16.02
CA ASN A 3 -33.46 -8.62 15.29
C ASN A 3 -33.24 -9.91 14.45
N TYR A 4 -33.87 -11.01 14.83
CA TYR A 4 -33.62 -12.32 14.19
C TYR A 4 -34.30 -12.43 12.81
N ARG A 5 -35.52 -11.90 12.66
CA ARG A 5 -36.25 -11.91 11.39
C ARG A 5 -35.66 -10.94 10.35
N PHE A 6 -35.18 -9.79 10.80
CA PHE A 6 -34.57 -8.81 9.90
C PHE A 6 -33.25 -9.33 9.30
N ILE A 7 -32.41 -9.99 10.10
CA ILE A 7 -31.12 -10.54 9.66
C ILE A 7 -31.35 -11.75 8.72
N HIS A 8 -32.31 -12.59 8.96
CA HIS A 8 -32.69 -13.69 8.05
C HIS A 8 -33.24 -13.17 6.74
N SER A 9 -34.06 -12.14 6.75
CA SER A 9 -34.59 -11.47 5.55
C SER A 9 -33.48 -10.76 4.75
N CYS A 10 -32.49 -10.13 5.39
CA CYS A 10 -31.35 -9.48 4.70
C CYS A 10 -30.40 -10.50 4.09
N ARG A 11 -30.21 -11.69 4.67
CA ARG A 11 -29.42 -12.78 4.14
C ARG A 11 -29.97 -13.36 2.83
N GLN A 12 -31.25 -13.24 2.60
CA GLN A 12 -31.95 -13.68 1.38
C GLN A 12 -31.85 -12.62 0.25
N ARG A 13 -31.43 -11.39 0.53
CA ARG A 13 -31.27 -10.35 -0.49
C ARG A 13 -29.88 -10.45 -1.10
N THR A 14 -29.81 -10.83 -2.34
CA THR A 14 -28.58 -11.07 -3.13
C THR A 14 -27.59 -9.89 -3.15
N TYR A 15 -28.05 -8.66 -2.89
CA TYR A 15 -27.25 -7.44 -2.93
C TYR A 15 -26.57 -7.08 -1.59
N TYR A 16 -27.07 -7.57 -0.44
CA TYR A 16 -26.55 -7.16 0.87
C TYR A 16 -25.08 -7.53 1.13
N PRO A 17 -24.60 -8.75 0.77
CA PRO A 17 -23.18 -9.07 0.83
C PRO A 17 -22.30 -8.11 0.00
N TRP A 18 -22.77 -7.73 -1.19
CA TRP A 18 -22.06 -6.79 -2.06
C TRP A 18 -22.01 -5.39 -1.46
N LEU A 19 -23.07 -4.94 -0.81
CA LEU A 19 -23.11 -3.64 -0.11
C LEU A 19 -22.09 -3.61 1.04
N ILE A 20 -22.07 -4.64 1.90
CA ILE A 20 -21.11 -4.72 3.02
C ILE A 20 -19.68 -4.75 2.50
N TRP A 21 -19.42 -5.59 1.50
CA TRP A 21 -18.10 -5.67 0.89
C TRP A 21 -17.72 -4.34 0.23
N GLY A 22 -18.64 -3.71 -0.48
CA GLY A 22 -18.42 -2.42 -1.12
C GLY A 22 -18.05 -1.32 -0.10
N LEU A 23 -18.72 -1.26 1.05
CA LEU A 23 -18.38 -0.32 2.13
C LEU A 23 -16.98 -0.61 2.71
N ALA A 24 -16.63 -1.86 2.93
CA ALA A 24 -15.31 -2.23 3.43
C ALA A 24 -14.21 -1.96 2.40
N ALA A 25 -14.46 -2.23 1.12
CA ALA A 25 -13.53 -1.93 0.04
C ALA A 25 -13.39 -0.40 -0.22
N SER A 26 -14.47 0.37 -0.02
CA SER A 26 -14.41 1.84 -0.05
C SER A 26 -13.57 2.42 1.08
N ALA A 27 -13.53 1.76 2.26
CA ALA A 27 -12.63 2.15 3.34
C ALA A 27 -11.15 2.00 2.92
N PHE A 28 -10.82 0.92 2.22
CA PHE A 28 -9.48 0.69 1.69
C PHE A 28 -9.12 1.67 0.55
N PHE A 29 -10.09 2.01 -0.31
CA PHE A 29 -9.93 3.03 -1.33
C PHE A 29 -9.59 4.41 -0.72
N ILE A 30 -10.37 4.87 0.27
CA ILE A 30 -10.17 6.19 0.90
C ILE A 30 -8.90 6.20 1.76
N GLU A 31 -8.53 5.08 2.37
CA GLU A 31 -7.27 4.92 3.09
C GLU A 31 -6.07 5.15 2.17
N TYR A 32 -6.03 4.49 1.01
CA TYR A 32 -4.97 4.69 0.02
C TYR A 32 -4.94 6.13 -0.50
N PHE A 33 -6.10 6.75 -0.68
CA PHE A 33 -6.19 8.15 -1.05
C PHE A 33 -5.46 9.04 -0.02
N ALA A 34 -5.75 8.87 1.28
CA ALA A 34 -5.12 9.65 2.35
C ALA A 34 -3.62 9.31 2.53
N ARG A 35 -3.23 8.06 2.25
CA ARG A 35 -1.86 7.57 2.34
C ARG A 35 -0.93 8.32 1.40
N VAL A 36 -1.34 8.50 0.13
CA VAL A 36 -0.52 9.11 -0.92
C VAL A 36 -0.68 10.63 -1.02
N ALA A 37 -1.68 11.22 -0.35
CA ALA A 37 -1.99 12.64 -0.38
C ALA A 37 -0.77 13.57 -0.11
N PRO A 38 0.19 13.26 0.77
CA PRO A 38 1.36 14.11 0.97
C PRO A 38 2.18 14.38 -0.28
N SER A 39 2.16 13.51 -1.29
CA SER A 39 2.93 13.66 -2.53
C SER A 39 2.57 14.91 -3.33
N VAL A 40 1.30 15.33 -3.29
CA VAL A 40 0.78 16.49 -4.05
C VAL A 40 0.79 17.79 -3.24
N MET A 41 1.20 17.73 -1.96
CA MET A 41 1.22 18.89 -1.06
C MET A 41 2.61 19.13 -0.41
N ILE A 42 3.67 18.57 -0.98
CA ILE A 42 5.04 18.63 -0.43
C ILE A 42 5.45 20.06 -0.12
N ASP A 43 5.31 20.99 -1.07
CA ASP A 43 5.74 22.39 -0.90
C ASP A 43 4.97 23.08 0.21
N SER A 44 3.65 22.85 0.27
CA SER A 44 2.79 23.41 1.32
C SER A 44 3.16 22.85 2.71
N LEU A 45 3.44 21.55 2.81
CA LEU A 45 3.85 20.92 4.06
C LEU A 45 5.22 21.41 4.53
N MET A 46 6.19 21.53 3.59
CA MET A 46 7.52 22.08 3.91
C MET A 46 7.44 23.52 4.40
N HIS A 47 6.59 24.33 3.75
CA HIS A 47 6.36 25.73 4.13
C HIS A 47 5.70 25.84 5.52
N ASP A 48 4.58 25.16 5.73
CA ASP A 48 3.77 25.31 6.94
C ASP A 48 4.45 24.77 8.19
N PHE A 49 5.16 23.63 8.04
CA PHE A 49 5.92 23.02 9.15
C PHE A 49 7.36 23.51 9.24
N LYS A 50 7.81 24.37 8.32
CA LYS A 50 9.19 24.91 8.23
C LYS A 50 10.26 23.81 8.26
N VAL A 51 10.06 22.76 7.44
CA VAL A 51 10.92 21.58 7.39
C VAL A 51 11.56 21.38 6.03
N HIS A 52 12.70 20.70 6.01
CA HIS A 52 13.40 20.27 4.81
C HIS A 52 12.98 18.86 4.37
N ALA A 53 13.51 18.41 3.21
CA ALA A 53 13.14 17.15 2.57
C ALA A 53 13.31 15.92 3.49
N LEU A 54 14.37 15.84 4.31
CA LEU A 54 14.57 14.72 5.23
C LEU A 54 13.45 14.61 6.25
N ALA A 55 13.09 15.71 6.91
CA ALA A 55 12.03 15.73 7.92
C ALA A 55 10.65 15.42 7.29
N LEU A 56 10.40 15.92 6.07
CA LEU A 56 9.17 15.59 5.33
C LEU A 56 9.10 14.12 4.94
N GLY A 57 10.19 13.53 4.44
CA GLY A 57 10.29 12.11 4.18
C GLY A 57 10.05 11.26 5.43
N GLY A 58 10.61 11.68 6.58
CA GLY A 58 10.34 11.10 7.89
C GLY A 58 8.88 11.20 8.30
N LEU A 59 8.27 12.38 8.16
CA LEU A 59 6.85 12.61 8.45
C LEU A 59 5.95 11.67 7.63
N SER A 60 6.25 11.48 6.36
CA SER A 60 5.52 10.53 5.52
C SER A 60 5.74 9.08 5.98
N ALA A 61 6.96 8.72 6.35
CA ALA A 61 7.31 7.36 6.77
C ALA A 61 6.65 6.94 8.10
N PHE A 62 6.27 7.87 8.98
CA PHE A 62 5.57 7.55 10.25
C PHE A 62 4.27 6.76 10.03
N PHE A 63 3.56 7.00 8.95
CA PHE A 63 2.40 6.20 8.57
C PHE A 63 2.75 4.71 8.47
N TYR A 64 3.85 4.39 7.81
CA TYR A 64 4.24 3.01 7.54
C TYR A 64 4.77 2.29 8.77
N TYR A 65 5.38 2.97 9.73
CA TYR A 65 5.92 2.33 10.93
C TYR A 65 4.83 1.64 11.74
N THR A 66 3.71 2.31 11.98
CA THR A 66 2.57 1.71 12.68
C THR A 66 1.80 0.74 11.81
N TYR A 67 1.64 1.04 10.51
CA TYR A 67 1.03 0.13 9.55
C TYR A 67 1.75 -1.23 9.54
N VAL A 68 3.09 -1.22 9.46
CA VAL A 68 3.92 -2.44 9.50
C VAL A 68 3.80 -3.16 10.84
N GLY A 69 3.91 -2.42 11.95
CA GLY A 69 3.79 -3.01 13.30
C GLY A 69 2.45 -3.70 13.53
N MET A 70 1.39 -3.26 12.85
CA MET A 70 0.05 -3.81 12.96
C MET A 70 -0.25 -4.98 12.02
N GLN A 71 0.60 -5.32 11.06
CA GLN A 71 0.33 -6.39 10.07
C GLN A 71 0.03 -7.77 10.73
N ILE A 72 0.76 -8.11 11.78
CA ILE A 72 0.53 -9.37 12.52
C ILE A 72 -0.64 -9.22 13.51
N PRO A 73 -0.70 -8.20 14.37
CA PRO A 73 -1.82 -8.00 15.31
C PRO A 73 -3.19 -7.91 14.65
N VAL A 74 -3.29 -7.25 13.49
CA VAL A 74 -4.58 -7.03 12.80
C VAL A 74 -5.30 -8.33 12.49
N GLY A 75 -4.61 -9.34 11.99
CA GLY A 75 -5.23 -10.65 11.71
C GLY A 75 -5.90 -11.25 12.94
N ILE A 76 -5.24 -11.15 14.12
CA ILE A 76 -5.78 -11.67 15.39
C ILE A 76 -6.97 -10.83 15.85
N LEU A 77 -6.87 -9.50 15.77
CA LEU A 77 -7.89 -8.57 16.23
C LEU A 77 -9.16 -8.69 15.38
N VAL A 78 -9.00 -8.76 14.05
CA VAL A 78 -10.10 -8.95 13.11
C VAL A 78 -10.83 -10.28 13.36
N ASP A 79 -10.15 -11.33 13.84
CA ASP A 79 -10.77 -12.62 14.14
C ASP A 79 -11.47 -12.66 15.50
N ARG A 80 -11.05 -11.85 16.45
CA ARG A 80 -11.58 -11.86 17.83
C ARG A 80 -12.70 -10.86 18.05
N PHE A 81 -12.65 -9.72 17.39
CA PHE A 81 -13.61 -8.63 17.62
C PHE A 81 -14.71 -8.61 16.57
N SER A 82 -15.82 -7.98 16.92
CA SER A 82 -16.91 -7.64 16.00
C SER A 82 -16.38 -6.88 14.80
N LEU A 83 -16.54 -7.42 13.59
CA LEU A 83 -16.06 -6.82 12.36
C LEU A 83 -16.71 -5.43 12.15
N ARG A 84 -18.00 -5.30 12.48
CA ARG A 84 -18.72 -4.03 12.41
C ARG A 84 -18.03 -2.95 13.22
N TRP A 85 -17.84 -3.19 14.51
CA TRP A 85 -17.28 -2.17 15.41
C TRP A 85 -15.81 -1.91 15.16
N LEU A 86 -15.05 -2.94 14.82
CA LEU A 86 -13.64 -2.81 14.49
C LEU A 86 -13.45 -1.96 13.23
N LEU A 87 -14.18 -2.28 12.16
CA LEU A 87 -14.09 -1.50 10.91
C LEU A 87 -14.57 -0.06 11.12
N THR A 88 -15.71 0.13 11.82
CA THR A 88 -16.22 1.47 12.15
C THR A 88 -15.19 2.30 12.92
N SER A 89 -14.64 1.75 14.01
CA SER A 89 -13.70 2.49 14.86
C SER A 89 -12.40 2.81 14.14
N MET A 90 -11.89 1.92 13.28
CA MET A 90 -10.65 2.17 12.54
C MET A 90 -10.85 3.21 11.41
N ILE A 91 -11.97 3.18 10.68
CA ILE A 91 -12.27 4.21 9.69
C ILE A 91 -12.45 5.57 10.38
N PHE A 92 -13.17 5.61 11.50
CA PHE A 92 -13.36 6.81 12.29
C PHE A 92 -12.01 7.39 12.78
N LEU A 93 -11.17 6.54 13.38
CA LEU A 93 -9.84 6.91 13.85
C LEU A 93 -8.98 7.47 12.71
N CYS A 94 -9.02 6.87 11.51
CA CYS A 94 -8.32 7.36 10.34
C CYS A 94 -8.81 8.75 9.94
N GLY A 95 -10.13 8.96 9.91
CA GLY A 95 -10.73 10.26 9.62
C GLY A 95 -10.35 11.35 10.64
N VAL A 96 -10.42 11.02 11.93
CA VAL A 96 -10.01 11.93 13.01
C VAL A 96 -8.51 12.26 12.90
N SER A 97 -7.68 11.26 12.60
CA SER A 97 -6.24 11.47 12.40
C SER A 97 -5.94 12.38 11.21
N CYS A 98 -6.68 12.22 10.08
CA CYS A 98 -6.60 13.14 8.94
C CYS A 98 -6.99 14.56 9.34
N LEU A 99 -8.02 14.72 10.16
CA LEU A 99 -8.46 16.03 10.63
C LEU A 99 -7.42 16.69 11.56
N ILE A 100 -6.84 15.91 12.50
CA ILE A 100 -5.75 16.39 13.34
C ILE A 100 -4.56 16.85 12.49
N PHE A 101 -4.17 16.05 11.48
CA PHE A 101 -3.08 16.40 10.56
C PHE A 101 -3.40 17.70 9.80
N ALA A 102 -4.63 17.86 9.32
CA ALA A 102 -5.05 19.03 8.56
C ALA A 102 -5.12 20.32 9.38
N THR A 103 -5.39 20.22 10.68
CA THR A 103 -5.60 21.40 11.55
C THR A 103 -4.37 21.80 12.35
N THR A 104 -3.41 20.90 12.56
CA THR A 104 -2.22 21.18 13.36
C THR A 104 -1.21 22.10 12.64
N THR A 105 -0.47 22.87 13.43
CA THR A 105 0.70 23.64 13.01
C THR A 105 2.00 23.08 13.59
N HIS A 106 1.91 22.07 14.47
CA HIS A 106 3.05 21.44 15.14
C HIS A 106 3.45 20.14 14.44
N LEU A 107 4.74 20.01 14.12
CA LEU A 107 5.28 18.85 13.41
C LEU A 107 5.08 17.55 14.19
N GLU A 108 5.25 17.60 15.52
CA GLU A 108 5.13 16.43 16.41
C GLU A 108 3.68 15.89 16.41
N ILE A 109 2.70 16.81 16.42
CA ILE A 109 1.27 16.43 16.34
C ILE A 109 0.94 15.86 14.95
N ALA A 110 1.52 16.44 13.89
CA ALA A 110 1.39 15.90 12.53
C ALA A 110 2.00 14.49 12.42
N ALA A 111 3.16 14.26 13.04
CA ALA A 111 3.79 12.96 13.10
C ALA A 111 2.93 11.94 13.87
N LEU A 112 2.37 12.33 15.02
CA LEU A 112 1.44 11.48 15.78
C LEU A 112 0.18 11.16 14.95
N ALA A 113 -0.37 12.14 14.25
CA ALA A 113 -1.51 11.92 13.36
C ALA A 113 -1.18 10.90 12.24
N ARG A 114 0.02 10.97 11.65
CA ARG A 114 0.49 9.99 10.65
C ARG A 114 0.65 8.59 11.24
N LEU A 115 1.16 8.46 12.47
CA LEU A 115 1.20 7.18 13.19
C LEU A 115 -0.20 6.61 13.41
N MET A 116 -1.16 7.45 13.85
CA MET A 116 -2.56 7.03 14.06
C MET A 116 -3.24 6.63 12.75
N MET A 117 -2.99 7.36 11.66
CA MET A 117 -3.49 6.98 10.32
C MET A 117 -2.97 5.59 9.92
N GLY A 118 -1.65 5.35 10.04
CA GLY A 118 -1.04 4.07 9.68
C GLY A 118 -1.56 2.91 10.52
N PHE A 119 -1.76 3.15 11.82
CA PHE A 119 -2.39 2.16 12.72
C PHE A 119 -3.79 1.78 12.23
N ALA A 120 -4.64 2.76 11.96
CA ALA A 120 -6.01 2.55 11.51
C ALA A 120 -6.09 1.91 10.11
N ALA A 121 -5.24 2.36 9.20
CA ALA A 121 -5.15 1.91 7.82
C ALA A 121 -4.84 0.40 7.70
N ALA A 122 -4.05 -0.14 8.62
CA ALA A 122 -3.68 -1.57 8.61
C ALA A 122 -4.89 -2.52 8.65
N PHE A 123 -6.03 -2.05 9.14
CA PHE A 123 -7.25 -2.85 9.25
C PHE A 123 -8.08 -2.90 7.97
N ALA A 124 -7.97 -1.92 7.08
CA ALA A 124 -8.89 -1.75 5.96
C ALA A 124 -8.92 -2.95 5.01
N PHE A 125 -7.76 -3.35 4.49
CA PHE A 125 -7.65 -4.48 3.55
C PHE A 125 -8.06 -5.81 4.18
N VAL A 126 -7.55 -6.11 5.37
CA VAL A 126 -7.82 -7.38 6.07
C VAL A 126 -9.31 -7.50 6.42
N SER A 127 -9.95 -6.39 6.82
CA SER A 127 -11.40 -6.37 7.10
C SER A 127 -12.22 -6.59 5.84
N ALA A 128 -11.86 -6.00 4.70
CA ALA A 128 -12.54 -6.24 3.43
C ALA A 128 -12.43 -7.71 2.99
N LEU A 129 -11.26 -8.33 3.16
CA LEU A 129 -11.08 -9.76 2.90
C LEU A 129 -11.88 -10.64 3.85
N LYS A 130 -11.99 -10.26 5.12
CA LYS A 130 -12.84 -10.99 6.07
C LYS A 130 -14.32 -10.90 5.72
N VAL A 131 -14.81 -9.73 5.27
CA VAL A 131 -16.16 -9.60 4.73
C VAL A 131 -16.35 -10.57 3.55
N ALA A 132 -15.39 -10.60 2.61
CA ALA A 132 -15.45 -11.52 1.48
C ALA A 132 -15.54 -12.99 1.91
N ALA A 133 -14.72 -13.39 2.90
CA ALA A 133 -14.70 -14.76 3.42
C ALA A 133 -15.99 -15.15 4.16
N LEU A 134 -16.62 -14.21 4.87
CA LEU A 134 -17.83 -14.49 5.69
C LEU A 134 -19.13 -14.44 4.90
N TRP A 135 -19.22 -13.59 3.88
CA TRP A 135 -20.47 -13.30 3.18
C TRP A 135 -20.57 -13.91 1.79
N PHE A 136 -19.46 -14.40 1.22
CA PHE A 136 -19.44 -14.95 -0.13
C PHE A 136 -18.97 -16.41 -0.15
N PRO A 137 -19.36 -17.19 -1.18
CA PRO A 137 -18.81 -18.53 -1.38
C PRO A 137 -17.31 -18.51 -1.60
N ALA A 138 -16.59 -19.52 -1.14
CA ALA A 138 -15.13 -19.61 -1.26
C ALA A 138 -14.61 -19.42 -2.69
N LYS A 139 -15.36 -19.88 -3.70
CA LYS A 139 -15.03 -19.71 -5.13
C LYS A 139 -14.95 -18.25 -5.61
N LYS A 140 -15.60 -17.30 -4.88
CA LYS A 140 -15.56 -15.85 -5.20
C LYS A 140 -14.48 -15.10 -4.43
N PHE A 141 -13.82 -15.74 -3.46
CA PHE A 141 -12.86 -15.06 -2.59
C PHE A 141 -11.70 -14.42 -3.37
N GLY A 142 -11.10 -15.16 -4.33
CA GLY A 142 -10.01 -14.64 -5.15
C GLY A 142 -10.42 -13.42 -5.99
N LEU A 143 -11.62 -13.45 -6.59
CA LEU A 143 -12.16 -12.31 -7.33
C LEU A 143 -12.32 -11.08 -6.42
N LEU A 144 -12.91 -11.26 -5.24
CA LEU A 144 -13.15 -10.15 -4.31
C LEU A 144 -11.85 -9.59 -3.73
N ALA A 145 -10.87 -10.44 -3.46
CA ALA A 145 -9.54 -10.02 -3.04
C ALA A 145 -8.84 -9.17 -4.14
N GLY A 146 -8.90 -9.64 -5.39
CA GLY A 146 -8.39 -8.89 -6.54
C GLY A 146 -9.09 -7.55 -6.76
N LEU A 147 -10.43 -7.52 -6.67
CA LEU A 147 -11.21 -6.29 -6.77
C LEU A 147 -10.92 -5.32 -5.61
N THR A 148 -10.75 -5.82 -4.39
CA THR A 148 -10.36 -4.98 -3.25
C THR A 148 -8.99 -4.34 -3.49
N GLN A 149 -8.01 -5.11 -3.95
CA GLN A 149 -6.68 -4.59 -4.28
C GLN A 149 -6.73 -3.55 -5.41
N ALA A 150 -7.49 -3.81 -6.47
CA ALA A 150 -7.68 -2.86 -7.58
C ALA A 150 -8.32 -1.54 -7.09
N LEU A 151 -9.32 -1.61 -6.20
CA LEU A 151 -9.93 -0.43 -5.59
C LEU A 151 -8.91 0.36 -4.74
N GLY A 152 -8.02 -0.31 -4.00
CA GLY A 152 -6.93 0.36 -3.29
C GLY A 152 -6.01 1.13 -4.25
N MET A 153 -5.60 0.50 -5.36
CA MET A 153 -4.76 1.16 -6.37
C MET A 153 -5.48 2.33 -7.05
N LEU A 154 -6.78 2.21 -7.32
CA LEU A 154 -7.60 3.32 -7.79
C LEU A 154 -7.67 4.43 -6.72
N GLY A 155 -7.80 4.09 -5.44
CA GLY A 155 -7.72 5.05 -4.33
C GLY A 155 -6.41 5.84 -4.36
N ALA A 156 -5.27 5.16 -4.57
CA ALA A 156 -3.99 5.82 -4.72
C ALA A 156 -3.95 6.73 -5.97
N ALA A 157 -4.47 6.27 -7.11
CA ALA A 157 -4.54 7.09 -8.33
C ALA A 157 -5.39 8.35 -8.13
N PHE A 158 -6.54 8.23 -7.44
CA PHE A 158 -7.40 9.37 -7.09
C PHE A 158 -6.77 10.28 -6.02
N GLY A 159 -5.92 9.73 -5.15
CA GLY A 159 -5.11 10.48 -4.19
C GLY A 159 -4.00 11.32 -4.83
N GLN A 160 -3.78 11.20 -6.12
CA GLN A 160 -2.84 12.01 -6.89
C GLN A 160 -3.57 13.17 -7.61
N MET A 161 -4.02 12.96 -8.85
CA MET A 161 -4.56 14.04 -9.68
C MET A 161 -5.80 14.72 -9.07
N PRO A 162 -6.87 14.02 -8.64
CA PRO A 162 -8.01 14.68 -8.01
C PRO A 162 -7.63 15.44 -6.72
N MET A 163 -6.71 14.86 -5.91
CA MET A 163 -6.23 15.52 -4.70
C MET A 163 -5.41 16.78 -5.04
N ALA A 164 -4.56 16.73 -6.07
CA ALA A 164 -3.79 17.89 -6.52
C ALA A 164 -4.73 19.05 -6.92
N TYR A 165 -5.83 18.74 -7.62
CA TYR A 165 -6.87 19.72 -7.96
C TYR A 165 -7.49 20.36 -6.71
N LEU A 166 -7.88 19.56 -5.73
CA LEU A 166 -8.44 20.06 -4.46
C LEU A 166 -7.43 20.93 -3.71
N VAL A 167 -6.16 20.51 -3.67
CA VAL A 167 -5.09 21.27 -2.98
C VAL A 167 -4.88 22.64 -3.59
N ILE A 168 -4.94 22.75 -4.91
CA ILE A 168 -4.76 24.04 -5.60
C ILE A 168 -5.93 24.99 -5.36
N HIS A 169 -7.18 24.48 -5.39
CA HIS A 169 -8.36 25.33 -5.31
C HIS A 169 -8.79 25.64 -3.87
N TRP A 170 -8.57 24.72 -2.93
CA TRP A 170 -9.03 24.85 -1.54
C TRP A 170 -7.90 24.96 -0.53
N GLY A 171 -6.66 24.72 -0.95
CA GLY A 171 -5.52 24.54 -0.06
C GLY A 171 -5.49 23.13 0.54
N TRP A 172 -4.31 22.68 0.96
CA TRP A 172 -4.10 21.30 1.42
C TRP A 172 -4.87 20.97 2.71
N ARG A 173 -5.06 21.96 3.60
CA ARG A 173 -5.77 21.76 4.88
C ARG A 173 -7.26 21.49 4.63
N ALA A 174 -7.92 22.28 3.79
CA ALA A 174 -9.32 22.08 3.47
C ALA A 174 -9.54 20.80 2.64
N ALA A 175 -8.64 20.50 1.68
CA ALA A 175 -8.70 19.28 0.90
C ALA A 175 -8.60 18.03 1.78
N LEU A 176 -7.66 18.00 2.73
CA LEU A 176 -7.49 16.86 3.65
C LEU A 176 -8.64 16.78 4.68
N SER A 177 -9.18 17.93 5.13
CA SER A 177 -10.37 17.97 6.01
C SER A 177 -11.61 17.41 5.31
N PHE A 178 -11.76 17.64 4.01
CA PHE A 178 -12.82 17.05 3.20
C PHE A 178 -12.71 15.53 3.17
N ILE A 179 -11.50 14.98 2.95
CA ILE A 179 -11.26 13.53 3.00
C ILE A 179 -11.54 12.97 4.40
N ALA A 180 -11.15 13.67 5.45
CA ALA A 180 -11.47 13.30 6.82
C ALA A 180 -12.99 13.22 7.04
N GLY A 181 -13.75 14.19 6.53
CA GLY A 181 -15.21 14.19 6.56
C GLY A 181 -15.82 12.98 5.84
N LEU A 182 -15.30 12.62 4.66
CA LEU A 182 -15.73 11.42 3.93
C LEU A 182 -15.46 10.13 4.72
N MET A 183 -14.30 10.03 5.38
CA MET A 183 -13.98 8.88 6.24
C MET A 183 -14.91 8.79 7.44
N ILE A 184 -15.20 9.90 8.11
CA ILE A 184 -16.12 9.94 9.24
C ILE A 184 -17.53 9.55 8.78
N LEU A 185 -17.99 10.09 7.64
CA LEU A 185 -19.29 9.71 7.05
C LEU A 185 -19.33 8.21 6.72
N LEU A 186 -18.27 7.68 6.10
CA LEU A 186 -18.17 6.25 5.80
C LEU A 186 -18.20 5.41 7.07
N SER A 187 -17.54 5.84 8.15
CA SER A 187 -17.59 5.13 9.43
C SER A 187 -19.01 5.04 10.00
N VAL A 188 -19.78 6.13 9.90
CA VAL A 188 -21.21 6.15 10.30
C VAL A 188 -22.02 5.19 9.42
N LEU A 189 -21.82 5.23 8.10
CA LEU A 189 -22.50 4.30 7.18
C LEU A 189 -22.17 2.83 7.49
N VAL A 190 -20.92 2.52 7.77
CA VAL A 190 -20.49 1.18 8.19
C VAL A 190 -21.17 0.79 9.52
N ALA A 191 -21.21 1.69 10.49
CA ALA A 191 -21.87 1.45 11.77
C ALA A 191 -23.38 1.17 11.61
N LEU A 192 -24.03 1.83 10.68
CA LEU A 192 -25.47 1.69 10.45
C LEU A 192 -25.81 0.44 9.62
N VAL A 193 -25.03 0.16 8.59
CA VAL A 193 -25.34 -0.86 7.58
C VAL A 193 -24.72 -2.21 7.90
N VAL A 194 -23.43 -2.24 8.27
CA VAL A 194 -22.71 -3.51 8.50
C VAL A 194 -23.26 -4.21 9.75
N ARG A 195 -23.52 -5.50 9.64
CA ARG A 195 -23.90 -6.38 10.75
C ARG A 195 -22.96 -7.57 10.78
N ASP A 196 -22.57 -7.99 11.96
CA ASP A 196 -21.82 -9.22 12.10
C ASP A 196 -22.72 -10.41 11.76
N PRO A 197 -22.22 -11.40 11.01
CA PRO A 197 -22.97 -12.62 10.77
C PRO A 197 -23.18 -13.35 12.11
N ILE A 198 -24.39 -13.87 12.32
CA ILE A 198 -24.66 -14.76 13.44
C ILE A 198 -24.02 -16.11 13.08
N LEU A 199 -22.73 -16.22 13.32
CA LEU A 199 -22.07 -17.52 13.31
C LEU A 199 -22.37 -18.21 14.63
N PRO A 200 -22.73 -19.51 14.65
CA PRO A 200 -22.69 -20.26 15.88
C PRO A 200 -21.26 -20.06 16.43
N VAL A 201 -21.17 -19.61 17.68
CA VAL A 201 -19.90 -19.52 18.39
C VAL A 201 -19.36 -20.94 18.47
N ILE A 202 -18.61 -21.36 17.47
CA ILE A 202 -17.74 -22.51 17.62
C ILE A 202 -16.65 -21.97 18.55
N PRO A 203 -16.65 -22.41 19.83
CA PRO A 203 -15.60 -21.95 20.73
C PRO A 203 -14.29 -22.29 20.03
N ALA A 204 -13.49 -21.27 19.76
CA ALA A 204 -12.17 -21.45 19.20
C ALA A 204 -11.45 -22.37 20.21
N LYS A 205 -11.49 -23.68 19.96
CA LYS A 205 -10.73 -24.66 20.72
C LYS A 205 -9.33 -24.06 20.74
N ASN A 206 -8.88 -23.64 21.93
CA ASN A 206 -7.58 -23.06 22.27
C ASN A 206 -6.54 -23.21 21.14
N LYS A 207 -6.62 -22.42 20.07
CA LYS A 207 -5.50 -22.24 19.18
C LYS A 207 -4.51 -21.40 19.98
N LYS A 208 -3.71 -22.11 20.75
CA LYS A 208 -2.67 -21.59 21.64
C LYS A 208 -1.91 -20.51 20.87
N THR A 209 -1.70 -19.37 21.50
CA THR A 209 -0.75 -18.33 21.06
C THR A 209 0.61 -18.91 20.67
N HIS A 210 0.98 -20.05 21.23
CA HIS A 210 2.12 -20.90 20.81
C HIS A 210 2.12 -21.27 19.32
N PHE A 211 0.96 -21.41 18.66
CA PHE A 211 0.90 -21.77 17.24
C PHE A 211 1.33 -20.62 16.33
N LEU A 212 1.04 -19.38 16.72
CA LEU A 212 1.44 -18.19 15.93
C LEU A 212 2.95 -17.95 15.99
N TRP A 213 3.56 -18.10 17.17
CA TRP A 213 5.01 -17.96 17.34
C TRP A 213 5.78 -19.09 16.64
N SER A 214 5.32 -20.32 16.72
CA SER A 214 5.95 -21.45 16.02
C SER A 214 5.89 -21.29 14.51
N GLY A 215 4.76 -20.77 13.99
CA GLY A 215 4.62 -20.45 12.57
C GLY A 215 5.59 -19.36 12.13
N LEU A 216 5.70 -18.27 12.90
CA LEU A 216 6.64 -17.17 12.61
C LEU A 216 8.09 -17.65 12.66
N VAL A 217 8.48 -18.40 13.69
CA VAL A 217 9.84 -18.95 13.79
C VAL A 217 10.17 -19.85 12.60
N ARG A 218 9.22 -20.67 12.13
CA ARG A 218 9.40 -21.51 10.93
C ARG A 218 9.64 -20.65 9.68
N VAL A 219 8.87 -19.60 9.47
CA VAL A 219 9.05 -18.65 8.34
C VAL A 219 10.42 -17.96 8.42
N LEU A 220 10.82 -17.50 9.61
CA LEU A 220 12.10 -16.82 9.83
C LEU A 220 13.32 -17.76 9.66
N ARG A 221 13.17 -19.06 9.91
CA ARG A 221 14.22 -20.07 9.68
C ARG A 221 14.38 -20.46 8.22
N ASN A 222 13.40 -20.16 7.36
CA ASN A 222 13.49 -20.45 5.94
C ASN A 222 14.23 -19.32 5.21
N SER A 223 15.43 -19.59 4.71
CA SER A 223 16.24 -18.59 3.97
C SER A 223 15.52 -18.03 2.75
N GLN A 224 14.70 -18.82 2.05
CA GLN A 224 13.92 -18.36 0.91
C GLN A 224 12.85 -17.34 1.32
N SER A 225 12.37 -17.36 2.56
CA SER A 225 11.46 -16.31 3.06
C SER A 225 12.16 -14.94 3.10
N TRP A 226 13.43 -14.87 3.49
CA TRP A 226 14.22 -13.64 3.50
C TRP A 226 14.55 -13.15 2.10
N TRP A 227 14.95 -14.05 1.20
CA TRP A 227 15.20 -13.72 -0.20
C TRP A 227 13.94 -13.12 -0.85
N ASN A 228 12.80 -13.77 -0.64
CA ASN A 228 11.52 -13.30 -1.18
C ASN A 228 11.04 -12.00 -0.54
N ALA A 229 11.21 -11.84 0.77
CA ALA A 229 10.88 -10.62 1.49
C ALA A 229 11.75 -9.44 1.03
N LEU A 230 13.05 -9.66 0.83
CA LEU A 230 13.97 -8.68 0.29
C LEU A 230 13.59 -8.30 -1.15
N LEU A 231 13.28 -9.28 -2.00
CA LEU A 231 12.80 -9.01 -3.37
C LEU A 231 11.54 -8.14 -3.37
N ALA A 232 10.55 -8.51 -2.57
CA ALA A 232 9.31 -7.74 -2.46
C ALA A 232 9.57 -6.30 -2.00
N GLY A 233 10.49 -6.11 -1.05
CA GLY A 233 10.88 -4.79 -0.56
C GLY A 233 11.59 -3.94 -1.60
N LEU A 234 12.57 -4.51 -2.28
CA LEU A 234 13.35 -3.82 -3.30
C LEU A 234 12.51 -3.46 -4.54
N LEU A 235 11.54 -4.30 -4.91
CA LEU A 235 10.58 -3.99 -5.96
C LEU A 235 9.60 -2.89 -5.53
N PHE A 236 9.12 -2.92 -4.28
CA PHE A 236 8.13 -1.94 -3.80
C PHE A 236 8.76 -0.58 -3.50
N ALA A 237 10.04 -0.52 -3.13
CA ALA A 237 10.71 0.72 -2.72
C ALA A 237 10.59 1.88 -3.72
N PRO A 238 10.78 1.70 -5.04
CA PRO A 238 10.57 2.79 -5.99
C PRO A 238 9.12 3.27 -6.06
N THR A 239 8.14 2.38 -5.94
CA THR A 239 6.72 2.79 -5.89
C THR A 239 6.45 3.61 -4.63
N ALA A 240 6.89 3.14 -3.46
CA ALA A 240 6.70 3.85 -2.19
C ALA A 240 7.40 5.22 -2.16
N ALA A 241 8.58 5.33 -2.76
CA ALA A 241 9.35 6.57 -2.73
C ALA A 241 8.94 7.53 -3.85
N LEU A 242 8.86 7.04 -5.10
CA LEU A 242 8.52 7.88 -6.25
C LEU A 242 7.01 8.14 -6.32
N ALA A 243 6.18 7.08 -6.35
CA ALA A 243 4.75 7.27 -6.60
C ALA A 243 3.98 7.77 -5.37
N GLU A 244 4.39 7.38 -4.15
CA GLU A 244 3.66 7.77 -2.94
C GLU A 244 4.17 9.06 -2.29
N LEU A 245 5.35 9.59 -2.71
CA LEU A 245 5.87 10.84 -2.14
C LEU A 245 6.57 11.74 -3.16
N TRP A 246 7.76 11.41 -3.64
CA TRP A 246 8.67 12.35 -4.30
C TRP A 246 8.39 12.61 -5.78
N GLY A 247 7.60 11.75 -6.45
CA GLY A 247 7.45 11.78 -7.90
C GLY A 247 6.77 13.03 -8.43
N VAL A 248 5.71 13.52 -7.78
CA VAL A 248 5.03 14.74 -8.24
C VAL A 248 6.00 15.92 -8.22
N LYS A 249 6.75 16.09 -7.13
CA LYS A 249 7.73 17.18 -7.02
C LYS A 249 8.87 17.00 -8.02
N PHE A 250 9.36 15.78 -8.25
CA PHE A 250 10.36 15.50 -9.28
C PHE A 250 9.89 15.90 -10.68
N PHE A 251 8.68 15.50 -11.10
CA PHE A 251 8.18 15.83 -12.44
C PHE A 251 7.90 17.32 -12.63
N ARG A 252 7.44 18.00 -11.59
CA ARG A 252 7.31 19.47 -11.60
C ARG A 252 8.68 20.13 -11.84
N GLN A 253 9.70 19.65 -11.18
CA GLN A 253 11.04 20.22 -11.25
C GLN A 253 11.76 19.85 -12.56
N ALA A 254 11.66 18.58 -12.99
CA ALA A 254 12.38 18.06 -14.15
C ALA A 254 11.78 18.50 -15.49
N TYR A 255 10.45 18.73 -15.53
CA TYR A 255 9.72 19.00 -16.77
C TYR A 255 8.92 20.32 -16.72
N GLY A 256 9.01 21.12 -15.65
CA GLY A 256 8.27 22.38 -15.50
C GLY A 256 6.75 22.21 -15.46
N LEU A 257 6.25 21.03 -15.01
CA LEU A 257 4.83 20.72 -15.06
C LEU A 257 4.06 21.38 -13.92
N SER A 258 2.77 21.63 -14.14
CA SER A 258 1.85 21.95 -13.04
C SER A 258 1.70 20.76 -12.07
N ASN A 259 1.21 21.03 -10.87
CA ASN A 259 1.02 20.01 -9.86
C ASN A 259 0.03 18.92 -10.34
N GLU A 260 -1.05 19.33 -11.03
CA GLU A 260 -2.06 18.40 -11.54
C GLU A 260 -1.52 17.50 -12.64
N VAL A 261 -0.76 18.05 -13.59
CA VAL A 261 -0.20 17.29 -14.72
C VAL A 261 0.84 16.29 -14.22
N ALA A 262 1.70 16.71 -13.29
CA ALA A 262 2.67 15.81 -12.65
C ALA A 262 1.95 14.69 -11.85
N ALA A 263 0.92 15.04 -11.07
CA ALA A 263 0.11 14.08 -10.32
C ALA A 263 -0.66 13.12 -11.24
N MET A 264 -1.15 13.60 -12.40
CA MET A 264 -1.77 12.74 -13.42
C MET A 264 -0.76 11.68 -13.93
N GLY A 265 0.47 12.08 -14.23
CA GLY A 265 1.53 11.16 -14.62
C GLY A 265 1.78 10.09 -13.54
N ILE A 266 1.88 10.49 -12.28
CA ILE A 266 2.06 9.56 -11.15
C ILE A 266 0.85 8.64 -10.97
N SER A 267 -0.39 9.12 -11.19
CA SER A 267 -1.59 8.27 -11.14
C SER A 267 -1.49 7.07 -12.08
N LEU A 268 -0.82 7.21 -13.23
CA LEU A 268 -0.66 6.14 -14.21
C LEU A 268 0.16 4.96 -13.68
N ILE A 269 1.07 5.18 -12.72
CA ILE A 269 1.78 4.09 -12.02
C ILE A 269 0.76 3.19 -11.30
N PHE A 270 -0.16 3.78 -10.55
CA PHE A 270 -1.17 3.03 -9.79
C PHE A 270 -2.20 2.35 -10.69
N ILE A 271 -2.57 3.00 -11.80
CA ILE A 271 -3.42 2.40 -12.83
C ILE A 271 -2.70 1.22 -13.47
N GLY A 272 -1.41 1.36 -13.78
CA GLY A 272 -0.56 0.27 -14.25
C GLY A 272 -0.55 -0.92 -13.27
N TRP A 273 -0.43 -0.65 -11.97
CA TRP A 273 -0.53 -1.67 -10.92
C TRP A 273 -1.90 -2.36 -10.88
N ALA A 274 -2.99 -1.60 -11.01
CA ALA A 274 -4.35 -2.15 -10.99
C ALA A 274 -4.60 -3.12 -12.15
N VAL A 275 -4.02 -2.86 -13.31
CA VAL A 275 -4.13 -3.70 -14.51
C VAL A 275 -3.10 -4.83 -14.49
N GLY A 276 -1.85 -4.50 -14.15
CA GLY A 276 -0.72 -5.42 -14.21
C GLY A 276 -0.82 -6.56 -13.20
N GLY A 277 -1.32 -6.30 -11.98
CA GLY A 277 -1.43 -7.31 -10.94
C GLY A 277 -2.24 -8.55 -11.36
N PRO A 278 -3.50 -8.39 -11.77
CA PRO A 278 -4.31 -9.51 -12.26
C PRO A 278 -3.71 -10.19 -13.48
N LEU A 279 -3.18 -9.43 -14.45
CA LEU A 279 -2.69 -9.96 -15.70
C LEU A 279 -1.38 -10.75 -15.49
N MET A 280 -0.41 -10.20 -14.77
CA MET A 280 0.85 -10.90 -14.47
C MET A 280 0.62 -12.12 -13.58
N GLY A 281 -0.34 -12.05 -12.65
CA GLY A 281 -0.78 -13.20 -11.87
C GLY A 281 -1.32 -14.31 -12.75
N TRP A 282 -2.25 -13.97 -13.64
CA TRP A 282 -2.82 -14.92 -14.60
C TRP A 282 -1.77 -15.54 -15.53
N ILE A 283 -0.85 -14.74 -16.08
CA ILE A 283 0.26 -15.24 -16.90
C ILE A 283 1.11 -16.23 -16.11
N SER A 284 1.51 -15.84 -14.87
CA SER A 284 2.30 -16.70 -14.00
C SER A 284 1.63 -18.03 -13.70
N ASP A 285 0.32 -18.01 -13.44
CA ASP A 285 -0.48 -19.21 -13.19
C ASP A 285 -0.59 -20.08 -14.46
N LYS A 286 -0.78 -19.46 -15.63
CA LYS A 286 -0.89 -20.16 -16.91
C LYS A 286 0.40 -20.87 -17.33
N ILE A 287 1.54 -20.24 -17.15
CA ILE A 287 2.85 -20.84 -17.45
C ILE A 287 3.38 -21.75 -16.32
N GLN A 288 2.69 -21.79 -15.17
CA GLN A 288 3.05 -22.56 -13.97
C GLN A 288 4.48 -22.25 -13.49
N ARG A 289 4.89 -20.97 -13.59
CA ARG A 289 6.22 -20.50 -13.17
C ARG A 289 6.15 -19.12 -12.53
N ARG A 290 6.82 -18.95 -11.40
CA ARG A 290 6.90 -17.67 -10.65
C ARG A 290 8.17 -16.89 -10.99
N LYS A 291 9.31 -17.57 -10.98
CA LYS A 291 10.63 -16.94 -11.12
C LYS A 291 10.81 -16.15 -12.43
N PRO A 292 10.43 -16.63 -13.63
CA PRO A 292 10.56 -15.85 -14.84
C PRO A 292 9.78 -14.53 -14.79
N ILE A 293 8.58 -14.54 -14.19
CA ILE A 293 7.77 -13.33 -14.05
C ILE A 293 8.40 -12.34 -13.06
N LEU A 294 9.00 -12.82 -11.97
CA LEU A 294 9.72 -11.96 -11.01
C LEU A 294 10.94 -11.30 -11.67
N ILE A 295 11.73 -12.05 -12.44
CA ILE A 295 12.88 -11.53 -13.19
C ILE A 295 12.42 -10.50 -14.24
N LEU A 296 11.39 -10.83 -15.02
CA LEU A 296 10.82 -9.91 -16.01
C LEU A 296 10.30 -8.62 -15.37
N SER A 297 9.59 -8.75 -14.24
CA SER A 297 9.09 -7.62 -13.48
C SER A 297 10.21 -6.70 -13.02
N ALA A 298 11.26 -7.24 -12.40
CA ALA A 298 12.40 -6.45 -11.94
C ALA A 298 13.15 -5.79 -13.10
N GLY A 299 13.41 -6.56 -14.19
CA GLY A 299 14.12 -6.07 -15.37
C GLY A 299 13.37 -4.97 -16.11
N LEU A 300 12.08 -5.18 -16.40
CA LEU A 300 11.26 -4.16 -17.06
C LEU A 300 11.07 -2.93 -16.19
N SER A 301 10.85 -3.10 -14.87
CA SER A 301 10.75 -1.96 -13.95
C SER A 301 12.04 -1.13 -13.94
N LEU A 302 13.21 -1.79 -13.96
CA LEU A 302 14.51 -1.10 -14.04
C LEU A 302 14.64 -0.33 -15.35
N VAL A 303 14.26 -0.91 -16.48
CA VAL A 303 14.32 -0.24 -17.80
C VAL A 303 13.40 0.99 -17.82
N TRP A 304 12.13 0.84 -17.44
CA TRP A 304 11.19 1.96 -17.51
C TRP A 304 11.53 3.07 -16.53
N ALA A 305 11.87 2.73 -15.28
CA ALA A 305 12.33 3.71 -14.30
C ALA A 305 13.64 4.38 -14.74
N GLY A 306 14.59 3.62 -15.31
CA GLY A 306 15.84 4.12 -15.83
C GLY A 306 15.64 5.15 -16.95
N LEU A 307 14.78 4.85 -17.92
CA LEU A 307 14.45 5.79 -19.01
C LEU A 307 13.86 7.09 -18.46
N VAL A 308 12.93 7.02 -17.50
CA VAL A 308 12.30 8.21 -16.91
C VAL A 308 13.29 9.04 -16.09
N ILE A 309 14.15 8.40 -15.30
CA ILE A 309 15.06 9.10 -14.38
C ILE A 309 16.29 9.61 -15.11
N LEU A 310 16.86 8.86 -16.05
CA LEU A 310 18.15 9.19 -16.68
C LEU A 310 18.02 10.06 -17.92
N LEU A 311 16.98 9.85 -18.75
CA LEU A 311 16.85 10.60 -20.00
C LEU A 311 16.20 11.97 -19.74
N PRO A 312 16.89 13.06 -20.14
CA PRO A 312 16.32 14.39 -20.11
C PRO A 312 15.35 14.63 -21.29
N ASN A 313 14.44 15.57 -21.13
CA ASN A 313 13.62 16.12 -22.21
C ASN A 313 12.79 15.13 -23.03
N LEU A 314 12.33 14.04 -22.40
CA LEU A 314 11.39 13.13 -23.05
C LEU A 314 10.05 13.85 -23.31
N ASN A 315 9.41 13.51 -24.42
CA ASN A 315 8.04 13.94 -24.68
C ASN A 315 7.09 13.45 -23.57
N LEU A 316 6.17 14.30 -23.14
CA LEU A 316 5.28 14.04 -22.02
C LEU A 316 4.44 12.76 -22.22
N GLY A 317 3.98 12.50 -23.46
CA GLY A 317 3.28 11.25 -23.79
C GLY A 317 4.13 10.02 -23.59
N ILE A 318 5.43 10.09 -23.91
CA ILE A 318 6.40 9.00 -23.65
C ILE A 318 6.57 8.81 -22.15
N VAL A 319 6.78 9.89 -21.39
CA VAL A 319 6.92 9.82 -19.93
C VAL A 319 5.70 9.14 -19.30
N PHE A 320 4.49 9.55 -19.67
CA PHE A 320 3.26 8.97 -19.16
C PHE A 320 3.11 7.49 -19.52
N SER A 321 3.47 7.12 -20.74
CA SER A 321 3.49 5.71 -21.16
C SER A 321 4.48 4.89 -20.35
N LEU A 322 5.70 5.43 -20.11
CA LEU A 322 6.73 4.76 -19.32
C LEU A 322 6.32 4.60 -17.84
N LEU A 323 5.63 5.59 -17.27
CA LEU A 323 5.09 5.50 -15.89
C LEU A 323 4.01 4.43 -15.78
N PHE A 324 3.10 4.34 -16.75
CA PHE A 324 2.13 3.26 -16.79
C PHE A 324 2.80 1.89 -16.93
N LEU A 325 3.75 1.75 -17.87
CA LEU A 325 4.51 0.51 -18.09
C LEU A 325 5.34 0.12 -16.87
N TYR A 326 5.93 1.11 -16.18
CA TYR A 326 6.60 0.89 -14.91
C TYR A 326 5.63 0.29 -13.88
N GLY A 327 4.50 0.94 -13.64
CA GLY A 327 3.49 0.45 -12.71
C GLY A 327 2.98 -0.95 -13.07
N PHE A 328 2.70 -1.18 -14.35
CA PHE A 328 2.28 -2.49 -14.88
C PHE A 328 3.33 -3.58 -14.61
N SER A 329 4.60 -3.30 -14.89
CA SER A 329 5.69 -4.27 -14.72
C SER A 329 6.03 -4.51 -13.26
N ASN A 330 5.93 -3.48 -12.39
CA ASN A 330 6.34 -3.55 -10.99
C ASN A 330 5.41 -4.43 -10.11
N THR A 331 4.35 -4.96 -10.67
CA THR A 331 3.39 -5.87 -9.99
C THR A 331 3.97 -7.23 -9.60
N GLY A 332 5.25 -7.51 -9.91
CA GLY A 332 5.99 -8.66 -9.37
C GLY A 332 5.96 -8.78 -7.84
N VAL A 333 5.72 -7.67 -7.13
CA VAL A 333 5.47 -7.69 -5.67
C VAL A 333 4.28 -8.61 -5.32
N ALA A 334 3.21 -8.59 -6.11
CA ALA A 334 2.05 -9.49 -5.90
C ALA A 334 2.42 -10.96 -6.14
N ILE A 335 3.29 -11.22 -7.14
CA ILE A 335 3.82 -12.58 -7.37
C ILE A 335 4.74 -13.02 -6.23
N ALA A 336 5.54 -12.11 -5.65
CA ALA A 336 6.34 -12.41 -4.47
C ALA A 336 5.47 -12.84 -3.28
N TYR A 337 4.27 -12.28 -3.11
CA TYR A 337 3.33 -12.73 -2.07
C TYR A 337 2.78 -14.13 -2.36
N ALA A 338 2.55 -14.49 -3.63
CA ALA A 338 2.20 -15.86 -4.00
C ALA A 338 3.35 -16.83 -3.67
N VAL A 339 4.59 -16.49 -4.05
CA VAL A 339 5.79 -17.26 -3.70
C VAL A 339 5.92 -17.43 -2.19
N ALA A 340 5.70 -16.37 -1.39
CA ALA A 340 5.74 -16.45 0.07
C ALA A 340 4.82 -17.55 0.62
N SER A 341 3.62 -17.70 0.03
CA SER A 341 2.65 -18.72 0.42
C SER A 341 3.02 -20.13 -0.05
N GLU A 342 3.89 -20.24 -1.08
CA GLU A 342 4.28 -21.50 -1.73
C GLU A 342 5.57 -22.10 -1.12
N ILE A 343 6.52 -21.25 -0.68
CA ILE A 343 7.81 -21.69 -0.11
C ILE A 343 7.74 -22.15 1.34
N ASN A 344 6.57 -22.03 1.97
CA ASN A 344 6.33 -22.44 3.34
C ASN A 344 5.09 -23.36 3.42
N PRO A 345 4.98 -24.21 4.46
CA PRO A 345 3.82 -25.09 4.64
C PRO A 345 2.50 -24.33 4.70
N GLN A 346 1.40 -24.99 4.31
CA GLN A 346 0.07 -24.39 4.27
C GLN A 346 -0.39 -23.81 5.63
N SER A 347 0.02 -24.42 6.72
CA SER A 347 -0.26 -23.94 8.08
C SER A 347 0.36 -22.57 8.40
N THR A 348 1.41 -22.15 7.68
CA THR A 348 2.12 -20.88 7.88
C THR A 348 1.99 -19.92 6.70
N ALA A 349 1.18 -20.23 5.68
CA ALA A 349 1.06 -19.45 4.46
C ALA A 349 0.66 -17.98 4.74
N GLY A 350 -0.31 -17.74 5.62
CA GLY A 350 -0.71 -16.39 6.01
C GLY A 350 0.41 -15.60 6.70
N THR A 351 1.15 -16.24 7.60
CA THR A 351 2.32 -15.65 8.28
C THR A 351 3.43 -15.30 7.27
N SER A 352 3.66 -16.15 6.27
CA SER A 352 4.67 -15.94 5.23
C SER A 352 4.33 -14.74 4.35
N VAL A 353 3.08 -14.61 3.94
CA VAL A 353 2.60 -13.45 3.17
C VAL A 353 2.70 -12.19 4.00
N ALA A 354 2.26 -12.23 5.26
CA ALA A 354 2.35 -11.09 6.18
C ALA A 354 3.81 -10.64 6.39
N PHE A 355 4.75 -11.59 6.57
CA PHE A 355 6.18 -11.29 6.68
C PHE A 355 6.73 -10.62 5.42
N SER A 356 6.41 -11.14 4.23
CA SER A 356 6.84 -10.53 2.96
C SER A 356 6.22 -9.15 2.74
N ASN A 357 4.95 -8.95 3.10
CA ASN A 357 4.29 -7.65 3.02
C ASN A 357 4.90 -6.64 4.00
N MET A 358 5.14 -7.08 5.25
CA MET A 358 5.81 -6.26 6.26
C MET A 358 7.19 -5.78 5.78
N ALA A 359 7.99 -6.69 5.24
CA ALA A 359 9.31 -6.37 4.71
C ALA A 359 9.23 -5.42 3.49
N SER A 360 8.26 -5.63 2.59
CA SER A 360 8.08 -4.75 1.43
C SER A 360 7.76 -3.33 1.86
N VAL A 361 6.86 -3.17 2.82
CA VAL A 361 6.44 -1.85 3.29
C VAL A 361 7.53 -1.15 4.10
N ILE A 362 8.26 -1.86 4.98
CA ILE A 362 9.32 -1.25 5.79
C ILE A 362 10.51 -0.79 4.94
N ILE A 363 10.90 -1.60 3.94
CA ILE A 363 11.96 -1.22 2.99
C ILE A 363 11.49 -0.01 2.17
N GLY A 364 10.28 -0.06 1.61
CA GLY A 364 9.72 1.06 0.84
C GLY A 364 9.64 2.35 1.65
N ALA A 365 9.16 2.27 2.90
CA ALA A 365 9.07 3.42 3.80
C ALA A 365 10.44 4.04 4.11
N GLY A 366 11.49 3.22 4.25
CA GLY A 366 12.85 3.68 4.48
C GLY A 366 13.42 4.51 3.32
N PHE A 367 12.98 4.25 2.09
CA PHE A 367 13.44 5.01 0.93
C PHE A 367 12.88 6.44 0.89
N GLN A 368 11.76 6.75 1.54
CA GLN A 368 11.21 8.10 1.59
C GLN A 368 12.14 9.09 2.31
N PRO A 369 12.54 8.86 3.59
CA PRO A 369 13.52 9.73 4.25
C PRO A 369 14.91 9.62 3.65
N LEU A 370 15.30 8.46 3.08
CA LEU A 370 16.60 8.28 2.41
C LEU A 370 16.74 9.23 1.20
N ILE A 371 15.70 9.32 0.35
CA ILE A 371 15.70 10.28 -0.76
C ILE A 371 15.69 11.71 -0.22
N GLY A 372 14.91 11.99 0.81
CA GLY A 372 14.90 13.30 1.48
C GLY A 372 16.28 13.70 2.00
N TRP A 373 17.02 12.75 2.59
CA TRP A 373 18.39 12.95 3.04
C TRP A 373 19.36 13.20 1.85
N LEU A 374 19.25 12.42 0.77
CA LEU A 374 20.07 12.62 -0.42
C LEU A 374 19.81 13.98 -1.07
N LEU A 375 18.55 14.40 -1.16
CA LEU A 375 18.19 15.74 -1.65
C LEU A 375 18.81 16.83 -0.77
N GLN A 376 18.70 16.71 0.55
CA GLN A 376 19.26 17.68 1.48
C GLN A 376 20.79 17.70 1.45
N LYS A 377 21.45 16.55 1.26
CA LYS A 377 22.90 16.44 1.15
C LYS A 377 23.44 17.11 -0.11
N ASN A 378 22.72 17.01 -1.22
CA ASN A 378 23.12 17.56 -2.52
C ASN A 378 22.68 19.03 -2.70
N TRP A 379 21.86 19.56 -1.78
CA TRP A 379 21.34 20.91 -1.85
C TRP A 379 22.44 21.97 -1.73
N ASP A 380 22.45 22.92 -2.64
CA ASP A 380 23.43 24.01 -2.74
C ASP A 380 23.12 25.24 -1.84
N GLY A 381 22.04 25.17 -1.06
CA GLY A 381 21.58 26.28 -0.21
C GLY A 381 20.59 27.21 -0.91
N THR A 382 20.27 27.01 -2.19
CA THR A 382 19.33 27.87 -2.94
C THR A 382 17.93 27.74 -2.38
N THR A 383 17.27 28.87 -2.14
CA THR A 383 15.89 28.94 -1.69
C THR A 383 15.03 29.76 -2.67
N ILE A 384 13.80 29.31 -2.91
CA ILE A 384 12.79 30.06 -3.69
C ILE A 384 11.58 30.28 -2.78
N GLN A 385 11.18 31.52 -2.60
CA GLN A 385 10.09 31.93 -1.70
C GLN A 385 10.25 31.41 -0.26
N GLY A 386 11.52 31.35 0.23
CA GLY A 386 11.83 30.86 1.58
C GLY A 386 11.82 29.33 1.73
N LEU A 387 11.60 28.58 0.65
CA LEU A 387 11.65 27.13 0.64
C LEU A 387 12.94 26.63 -0.01
N PRO A 388 13.52 25.49 0.47
CA PRO A 388 14.62 24.83 -0.20
C PRO A 388 14.25 24.45 -1.63
N TYR A 389 15.07 24.92 -2.57
CA TYR A 389 14.94 24.56 -3.97
C TYR A 389 15.92 23.42 -4.29
N TYR A 390 15.39 22.28 -4.71
CA TYR A 390 16.18 21.14 -5.17
C TYR A 390 16.16 21.10 -6.68
N SER A 391 17.33 21.19 -7.31
CA SER A 391 17.47 21.19 -8.76
C SER A 391 17.06 19.86 -9.39
N ASN A 392 16.87 19.85 -10.72
CA ASN A 392 16.65 18.61 -11.47
C ASN A 392 17.83 17.62 -11.30
N HIS A 393 19.07 18.13 -11.20
CA HIS A 393 20.25 17.33 -10.94
C HIS A 393 20.18 16.66 -9.56
N ASP A 394 19.78 17.40 -8.52
CA ASP A 394 19.67 16.85 -7.17
C ASP A 394 18.63 15.73 -7.10
N PHE A 395 17.47 15.95 -7.75
CA PHE A 395 16.45 14.90 -7.83
C PHE A 395 16.93 13.66 -8.57
N ARG A 396 17.53 13.82 -9.76
CA ARG A 396 18.04 12.68 -10.54
C ARG A 396 19.09 11.91 -9.76
N SER A 397 20.05 12.61 -9.14
CA SER A 397 21.09 12.00 -8.31
C SER A 397 20.51 11.25 -7.11
N ALA A 398 19.52 11.82 -6.40
CA ALA A 398 18.87 11.16 -5.29
C ALA A 398 18.04 9.94 -5.73
N LEU A 399 17.41 10.00 -6.91
CA LEU A 399 16.58 8.91 -7.43
C LEU A 399 17.39 7.73 -8.01
N LEU A 400 18.71 7.87 -8.24
CA LEU A 400 19.59 6.75 -8.65
C LEU A 400 19.52 5.58 -7.67
N ILE A 401 19.27 5.84 -6.40
CA ILE A 401 19.12 4.78 -5.38
C ILE A 401 17.93 3.84 -5.70
N LEU A 402 16.91 4.33 -6.41
CA LEU A 402 15.76 3.53 -6.85
C LEU A 402 16.16 2.56 -7.97
N LEU A 403 17.03 3.00 -8.88
CA LEU A 403 17.58 2.13 -9.93
C LEU A 403 18.48 1.05 -9.33
N LEU A 404 19.30 1.42 -8.32
CA LEU A 404 20.09 0.46 -7.57
C LEU A 404 19.20 -0.56 -6.86
N SER A 405 18.09 -0.12 -6.25
CA SER A 405 17.10 -1.02 -5.64
C SER A 405 16.54 -2.03 -6.65
N LEU A 406 16.16 -1.59 -7.85
CA LEU A 406 15.63 -2.46 -8.91
C LEU A 406 16.70 -3.41 -9.49
N LEU A 407 17.94 -2.94 -9.61
CA LEU A 407 19.06 -3.79 -10.02
C LEU A 407 19.33 -4.88 -8.99
N LEU A 408 19.33 -4.54 -7.70
CA LEU A 408 19.42 -5.51 -6.61
C LEU A 408 18.22 -6.46 -6.59
N ALA A 409 17.01 -5.95 -6.87
CA ALA A 409 15.82 -6.80 -6.99
C ALA A 409 15.96 -7.83 -8.11
N LEU A 410 16.52 -7.42 -9.27
CA LEU A 410 16.79 -8.32 -10.38
C LEU A 410 17.79 -9.43 -9.98
N PHE A 411 18.86 -9.06 -9.28
CA PHE A 411 19.83 -10.02 -8.74
C PHE A 411 19.18 -10.98 -7.74
N VAL A 412 18.41 -10.46 -6.79
CA VAL A 412 17.71 -11.25 -5.77
C VAL A 412 16.69 -12.20 -6.40
N ALA A 413 15.98 -11.75 -7.47
CA ALA A 413 15.03 -12.58 -8.20
C ALA A 413 15.70 -13.83 -8.82
N CYS A 414 16.96 -13.72 -9.25
CA CYS A 414 17.73 -14.87 -9.73
C CYS A 414 18.00 -15.90 -8.63
N GLY A 415 18.09 -15.49 -7.37
CA GLY A 415 18.29 -16.37 -6.21
C GLY A 415 17.02 -17.04 -5.68
N ILE A 416 15.82 -16.60 -6.10
CA ILE A 416 14.55 -17.24 -5.71
C ILE A 416 14.46 -18.63 -6.34
N LYS A 417 14.05 -19.60 -5.52
CA LYS A 417 13.75 -20.95 -6.02
C LYS A 417 12.41 -20.96 -6.75
N GLU A 418 12.37 -21.63 -7.92
CA GLU A 418 11.11 -21.78 -8.65
C GLU A 418 10.15 -22.69 -7.87
N THR A 419 8.91 -22.26 -7.70
CA THR A 419 7.89 -22.98 -6.93
C THR A 419 6.95 -23.81 -7.81
N TYR A 420 6.93 -23.54 -9.13
CA TYR A 420 6.01 -24.16 -10.08
C TYR A 420 4.54 -24.06 -9.67
N CYS A 421 4.17 -22.98 -8.99
CA CYS A 421 2.83 -22.71 -8.42
C CYS A 421 2.38 -23.84 -7.45
N ARG A 422 3.33 -24.55 -6.84
CA ARG A 422 3.07 -25.65 -5.91
C ARG A 422 3.55 -25.28 -4.53
N ARG A 423 2.77 -25.64 -3.53
CA ARG A 423 3.15 -25.45 -2.12
C ARG A 423 4.07 -26.56 -1.66
N VAL A 424 4.99 -26.22 -0.77
CA VAL A 424 5.79 -27.20 -0.04
C VAL A 424 4.86 -28.07 0.81
N GLN A 425 4.92 -29.38 0.62
CA GLN A 425 4.18 -30.34 1.44
C GLN A 425 4.77 -30.36 2.86
N GLU A 426 3.91 -30.46 3.86
CA GLU A 426 4.37 -30.76 5.22
C GLU A 426 5.01 -32.15 5.20
N SER A 427 6.32 -32.21 5.46
CA SER A 427 6.93 -33.49 5.81
C SER A 427 6.15 -34.05 7.02
N ARG A 428 5.52 -35.20 6.87
CA ARG A 428 5.04 -35.98 8.02
C ARG A 428 6.27 -36.24 8.86
N GLU A 429 6.54 -35.38 9.85
CA GLU A 429 7.42 -35.77 10.94
C GLU A 429 6.73 -36.99 11.59
N SER A 430 7.33 -38.11 11.38
CA SER A 430 6.98 -39.36 12.05
C SER A 430 6.87 -39.08 13.54
N SER A 431 5.66 -39.22 14.04
CA SER A 431 5.31 -39.28 15.47
C SER A 431 6.24 -40.19 16.27
#